data_52512a8cd1542b5472467311a9c14bce
#
_entry.id   52512a8cd1542b5472467311a9c14bce
#
_cell.length_a   1.000
_cell.length_b   1.000
_cell.length_c   1.000
_cell.angle_alpha   90.00
_cell.angle_beta   90.00
_cell.angle_gamma   90.00
#
_symmetry.space_group_name_H-M   'P 1'
#
loop_
_entity.id
_entity.type
_entity.pdbx_description
1 polymer ?
#
loop_
_entity_poly.entity_id
_entity_poly.type
_entity_poly.pdbx_seq_one_letter_code
_entity_poly.pdbx_strand_id
1 'polypeptide(L)'
;MTTRRHVAFVCAACAALASASARAAELDEVVRRGELVWAADQEGGGPHVFPDPDEPARLTGFEVEFAGLLAEELGVQPRFQQGQWDRLPLLLGRSADCVINGFELTPERKRDYGCSRPYFAYALQLVGRRGASPATLADLATPRPAGPWRVGVLTGSAAEQVLRSRADAAVDVIGYDGTVDSLEQLRGGVLDAVLMDDCIFSFYADRFAALRAVDRPFAGGVYTVLTARDTPRLGAAIDAAIGRLVADGRLEALYDRWHLAGRQQMLLLRDAAEIPAAARRGTWDLVRDTAPLLLRSAGMTLLLSCASFPLAIAIGLAVAIGRLHGPGWLRPALATYVEVLRGTPLLLQLYAIFFLLPKVGLALPALVAAIAGLALNYSAYESEIYRAGLRAVPAGQFEAALSLGLTKWQALRHVLVPQAVRIVMPPVTSDFIALFKDTSVCSAITVIELTKRYSVLALTTGRIVELALATALLYLAMSWPLAILARWFERRLERPAGATP
;
A
#
# COMPACT_ATOMS: atom_id res chain seq x y z
N MET A 1 18.95 19.64 32.71
CA MET A 1 17.80 19.04 33.44
C MET A 1 16.52 18.92 32.62
N THR A 2 16.42 19.56 31.48
CA THR A 2 15.20 19.58 30.60
C THR A 2 15.03 18.34 29.72
N THR A 3 16.09 17.69 29.28
CA THR A 3 16.05 16.52 28.36
C THR A 3 15.52 15.23 29.02
N ARG A 4 15.73 15.01 30.32
CA ARG A 4 15.20 13.82 31.03
C ARG A 4 13.68 13.88 31.25
N ARG A 5 13.07 15.06 31.33
CA ARG A 5 11.62 15.23 31.47
C ARG A 5 10.86 14.95 30.19
N HIS A 6 11.43 15.28 29.03
CA HIS A 6 10.79 15.00 27.72
C HIS A 6 10.80 13.51 27.36
N VAL A 7 11.89 12.80 27.69
CA VAL A 7 11.95 11.34 27.47
C VAL A 7 10.97 10.60 28.39
N ALA A 8 10.85 11.04 29.64
CA ALA A 8 9.89 10.44 30.58
C ALA A 8 8.43 10.71 30.17
N PHE A 9 8.14 11.88 29.58
CA PHE A 9 6.80 12.20 29.09
C PHE A 9 6.42 11.41 27.83
N VAL A 10 7.36 11.20 26.90
CA VAL A 10 7.15 10.35 25.72
C VAL A 10 7.00 8.89 26.11
N CYS A 11 7.80 8.39 27.07
CA CYS A 11 7.63 7.03 27.59
C CYS A 11 6.33 6.85 28.38
N ALA A 12 5.89 7.84 29.14
CA ALA A 12 4.61 7.81 29.84
C ALA A 12 3.41 7.92 28.87
N ALA A 13 3.51 8.71 27.81
CA ALA A 13 2.52 8.77 26.74
C ALA A 13 2.44 7.46 25.92
N CYS A 14 3.58 6.84 25.63
CA CYS A 14 3.62 5.52 25.00
C CYS A 14 3.10 4.42 25.95
N ALA A 15 3.37 4.49 27.26
CA ALA A 15 2.82 3.56 28.24
C ALA A 15 1.31 3.77 28.47
N ALA A 16 0.82 5.02 28.43
CA ALA A 16 -0.61 5.33 28.50
C ALA A 16 -1.37 4.92 27.23
N LEU A 17 -0.72 5.00 26.04
CA LEU A 17 -1.26 4.47 24.79
C LEU A 17 -1.24 2.93 24.76
N ALA A 18 -0.29 2.29 25.42
CA ALA A 18 -0.23 0.83 25.56
C ALA A 18 -1.24 0.28 26.59
N SER A 19 -1.70 1.08 27.55
CA SER A 19 -2.70 0.67 28.55
C SER A 19 -4.16 0.90 28.12
N ALA A 20 -4.40 1.58 27.01
CA ALA A 20 -5.68 1.56 26.31
C ALA A 20 -5.71 0.38 25.32
N SER A 21 -5.43 -0.86 25.78
CA SER A 21 -5.91 -2.04 25.08
C SER A 21 -7.43 -1.98 25.14
N ALA A 22 -8.03 -1.45 24.06
CA ALA A 22 -9.43 -1.64 23.79
C ALA A 22 -9.63 -3.19 23.84
N ARG A 23 -10.24 -3.70 24.92
CA ARG A 23 -10.61 -5.11 25.01
C ARG A 23 -11.52 -5.38 23.84
N ALA A 24 -11.18 -6.40 23.08
CA ALA A 24 -12.05 -6.91 22.04
C ALA A 24 -13.46 -7.12 22.62
N ALA A 25 -14.48 -6.63 21.94
CA ALA A 25 -15.85 -6.71 22.44
C ALA A 25 -16.31 -8.17 22.44
N GLU A 26 -16.57 -8.74 23.62
CA GLU A 26 -17.21 -10.03 23.75
C GLU A 26 -18.70 -9.93 23.38
N LEU A 27 -19.33 -11.06 23.13
CA LEU A 27 -20.74 -11.15 22.71
C LEU A 27 -21.68 -10.28 23.57
N ASP A 28 -21.53 -10.31 24.89
CA ASP A 28 -22.39 -9.54 25.81
C ASP A 28 -22.27 -8.02 25.60
N GLU A 29 -21.10 -7.56 25.17
CA GLU A 29 -20.86 -6.14 24.87
C GLU A 29 -21.48 -5.73 23.53
N VAL A 30 -21.36 -6.58 22.51
CA VAL A 30 -22.02 -6.40 21.19
C VAL A 30 -23.54 -6.31 21.38
N VAL A 31 -24.14 -7.26 22.11
CA VAL A 31 -25.58 -7.27 22.40
C VAL A 31 -26.02 -6.06 23.23
N ARG A 32 -25.27 -5.69 24.26
CA ARG A 32 -25.58 -4.51 25.08
C ARG A 32 -25.50 -3.19 24.29
N ARG A 33 -24.50 -3.08 23.39
CA ARG A 33 -24.37 -1.93 22.48
C ARG A 33 -25.46 -1.90 21.41
N GLY A 34 -26.05 -3.04 21.08
CA GLY A 34 -27.08 -3.19 20.06
C GLY A 34 -26.55 -3.12 18.63
N GLU A 35 -25.23 -3.20 18.44
CA GLU A 35 -24.57 -3.09 17.13
C GLU A 35 -23.48 -4.15 16.97
N LEU A 36 -23.43 -4.80 15.79
CA LEU A 36 -22.31 -5.58 15.30
C LEU A 36 -21.46 -4.72 14.36
N VAL A 37 -20.28 -4.32 14.81
CA VAL A 37 -19.36 -3.55 13.97
C VAL A 37 -18.55 -4.50 13.10
N TRP A 38 -18.87 -4.53 11.81
CA TRP A 38 -18.16 -5.34 10.84
C TRP A 38 -17.28 -4.50 9.93
N ALA A 39 -16.04 -4.93 9.73
CA ALA A 39 -15.08 -4.21 8.89
C ALA A 39 -14.92 -4.87 7.53
N ALA A 40 -14.88 -4.03 6.50
CA ALA A 40 -14.58 -4.42 5.12
C ALA A 40 -13.97 -3.25 4.34
N ASP A 41 -13.49 -3.55 3.13
CA ASP A 41 -12.97 -2.59 2.18
C ASP A 41 -13.97 -2.38 1.03
N GLN A 42 -14.60 -1.21 1.00
CA GLN A 42 -15.52 -0.84 -0.09
C GLN A 42 -14.79 -0.63 -1.44
N GLU A 43 -13.47 -0.47 -1.44
CA GLU A 43 -12.65 -0.32 -2.65
C GLU A 43 -12.25 -1.68 -3.23
N GLY A 44 -12.47 -2.78 -2.49
CA GLY A 44 -12.22 -4.15 -2.94
C GLY A 44 -13.07 -4.58 -4.14
N GLY A 45 -14.20 -3.92 -4.34
CA GLY A 45 -15.06 -4.09 -5.51
C GLY A 45 -16.10 -5.19 -5.36
N GLY A 46 -16.97 -5.30 -6.37
CA GLY A 46 -18.01 -6.35 -6.42
C GLY A 46 -17.45 -7.76 -6.66
N PRO A 47 -18.22 -8.77 -6.28
CA PRO A 47 -19.56 -8.72 -5.72
C PRO A 47 -19.63 -8.53 -4.20
N HIS A 48 -18.48 -8.36 -3.50
CA HIS A 48 -18.38 -8.42 -2.04
C HIS A 48 -18.97 -7.18 -1.35
N VAL A 49 -18.23 -6.07 -1.35
CA VAL A 49 -18.61 -4.80 -0.73
C VAL A 49 -18.19 -3.66 -1.64
N PHE A 50 -19.11 -2.85 -2.11
CA PHE A 50 -18.81 -1.71 -2.99
C PHE A 50 -19.91 -0.65 -2.90
N PRO A 51 -19.64 0.62 -3.30
CA PRO A 51 -20.66 1.65 -3.40
C PRO A 51 -21.71 1.27 -4.45
N ASP A 52 -22.98 1.49 -4.13
CA ASP A 52 -24.08 1.29 -5.08
C ASP A 52 -23.88 2.22 -6.30
N PRO A 53 -23.91 1.71 -7.54
CA PRO A 53 -23.75 2.54 -8.73
C PRO A 53 -24.77 3.66 -8.90
N ASP A 54 -26.01 3.44 -8.42
CA ASP A 54 -27.11 4.40 -8.52
C ASP A 54 -27.14 5.36 -7.33
N GLU A 55 -26.68 4.91 -6.16
CA GLU A 55 -26.64 5.66 -4.91
C GLU A 55 -25.28 5.51 -4.22
N PRO A 56 -24.21 6.22 -4.66
CA PRO A 56 -22.83 5.99 -4.18
C PRO A 56 -22.59 6.19 -2.67
N ALA A 57 -23.51 6.84 -1.97
CA ALA A 57 -23.48 6.96 -0.52
C ALA A 57 -23.89 5.67 0.20
N ARG A 58 -24.54 4.74 -0.50
CA ARG A 58 -24.99 3.46 0.01
C ARG A 58 -24.02 2.36 -0.38
N LEU A 59 -23.73 1.45 0.54
CA LEU A 59 -23.00 0.24 0.25
C LEU A 59 -23.93 -0.88 -0.22
N THR A 60 -23.45 -1.66 -1.17
CA THR A 60 -24.10 -2.86 -1.71
C THR A 60 -23.09 -3.98 -1.85
N GLY A 61 -23.57 -5.18 -2.09
CA GLY A 61 -22.77 -6.39 -2.22
C GLY A 61 -23.32 -7.54 -1.39
N PHE A 62 -23.00 -8.77 -1.78
CA PHE A 62 -23.54 -9.94 -1.07
C PHE A 62 -23.05 -10.00 0.39
N GLU A 63 -21.86 -9.49 0.69
CA GLU A 63 -21.32 -9.47 2.06
C GLU A 63 -21.94 -8.35 2.91
N VAL A 64 -22.43 -7.28 2.30
CA VAL A 64 -23.23 -6.25 3.00
C VAL A 64 -24.54 -6.88 3.49
N GLU A 65 -25.23 -7.61 2.61
CA GLU A 65 -26.45 -8.32 2.99
C GLU A 65 -26.18 -9.47 3.98
N PHE A 66 -25.07 -10.20 3.81
CA PHE A 66 -24.65 -11.24 4.73
C PHE A 66 -24.35 -10.70 6.14
N ALA A 67 -23.67 -9.55 6.25
CA ALA A 67 -23.44 -8.89 7.53
C ALA A 67 -24.78 -8.47 8.21
N GLY A 68 -25.76 -8.04 7.40
CA GLY A 68 -27.12 -7.78 7.86
C GLY A 68 -27.78 -9.02 8.44
N LEU A 69 -27.72 -10.15 7.74
CA LEU A 69 -28.27 -11.42 8.21
C LEU A 69 -27.59 -11.92 9.50
N LEU A 70 -26.27 -11.75 9.62
CA LEU A 70 -25.56 -12.10 10.85
C LEU A 70 -25.97 -11.22 12.04
N ALA A 71 -26.12 -9.91 11.81
CA ALA A 71 -26.56 -8.98 12.85
C ALA A 71 -28.00 -9.31 13.31
N GLU A 72 -28.90 -9.63 12.37
CA GLU A 72 -30.25 -10.09 12.65
C GLU A 72 -30.26 -11.34 13.54
N GLU A 73 -29.42 -12.33 13.20
CA GLU A 73 -29.26 -13.57 13.98
C GLU A 73 -28.72 -13.34 15.41
N LEU A 74 -27.96 -12.28 15.60
CA LEU A 74 -27.44 -11.87 16.92
C LEU A 74 -28.39 -10.90 17.66
N GLY A 75 -29.49 -10.48 17.02
CA GLY A 75 -30.45 -9.53 17.59
C GLY A 75 -29.91 -8.09 17.71
N VAL A 76 -29.02 -7.68 16.80
CA VAL A 76 -28.37 -6.36 16.79
C VAL A 76 -28.42 -5.71 15.40
N GLN A 77 -28.01 -4.44 15.28
CA GLN A 77 -27.91 -3.76 13.99
C GLN A 77 -26.50 -3.88 13.39
N PRO A 78 -26.35 -4.06 12.07
CA PRO A 78 -25.05 -4.05 11.43
C PRO A 78 -24.50 -2.62 11.34
N ARG A 79 -23.24 -2.42 11.72
CA ARG A 79 -22.53 -1.14 11.56
C ARG A 79 -21.25 -1.37 10.77
N PHE A 80 -21.15 -0.74 9.61
CA PHE A 80 -20.00 -0.82 8.74
C PHE A 80 -18.81 -0.02 9.27
N GLN A 81 -17.61 -0.58 9.16
CA GLN A 81 -16.33 0.06 9.42
C GLN A 81 -15.42 -0.09 8.22
N GLN A 82 -15.10 1.02 7.54
CA GLN A 82 -14.15 1.03 6.43
C GLN A 82 -12.72 0.73 6.90
N GLY A 83 -12.01 -0.08 6.13
CA GLY A 83 -10.57 -0.32 6.24
C GLY A 83 -9.99 -0.78 4.91
N GLN A 84 -8.68 -0.66 4.70
CA GLN A 84 -8.01 -1.27 3.55
C GLN A 84 -7.96 -2.79 3.73
N TRP A 85 -8.19 -3.56 2.67
CA TRP A 85 -8.34 -5.02 2.74
C TRP A 85 -7.20 -5.69 3.50
N ASP A 86 -5.97 -5.31 3.19
CA ASP A 86 -4.75 -5.82 3.81
C ASP A 86 -4.59 -5.43 5.29
N ARG A 87 -5.36 -4.47 5.79
CA ARG A 87 -5.29 -3.95 7.17
C ARG A 87 -6.53 -4.25 8.00
N LEU A 88 -7.57 -4.81 7.40
CA LEU A 88 -8.81 -5.12 8.10
C LEU A 88 -8.61 -5.95 9.38
N PRO A 89 -7.75 -7.00 9.41
CA PRO A 89 -7.53 -7.75 10.63
C PRO A 89 -6.94 -6.94 11.79
N LEU A 90 -6.29 -5.78 11.51
CA LEU A 90 -5.78 -4.86 12.53
C LEU A 90 -6.87 -4.11 13.29
N LEU A 91 -8.07 -4.04 12.72
CA LEU A 91 -9.22 -3.36 13.32
C LEU A 91 -9.90 -4.24 14.37
N LEU A 92 -9.68 -5.55 14.33
CA LEU A 92 -10.27 -6.51 15.27
C LEU A 92 -9.85 -6.17 16.70
N GLY A 93 -10.86 -6.13 17.59
CA GLY A 93 -10.66 -5.79 18.99
C GLY A 93 -10.31 -4.33 19.29
N ARG A 94 -10.33 -3.46 18.28
CA ARG A 94 -10.10 -2.01 18.39
C ARG A 94 -11.31 -1.21 17.95
N SER A 95 -11.68 -1.30 16.69
CA SER A 95 -12.78 -0.55 16.07
C SER A 95 -13.77 -1.45 15.34
N ALA A 96 -13.51 -2.75 15.23
CA ALA A 96 -14.40 -3.73 14.65
C ALA A 96 -14.50 -5.00 15.51
N ASP A 97 -15.69 -5.59 15.52
CA ASP A 97 -15.99 -6.84 16.20
C ASP A 97 -15.62 -8.04 15.32
N CYS A 98 -15.87 -7.91 14.01
CA CYS A 98 -15.54 -8.93 13.02
C CYS A 98 -15.12 -8.31 11.69
N VAL A 99 -14.50 -9.13 10.84
CA VAL A 99 -14.13 -8.78 9.46
C VAL A 99 -14.85 -9.72 8.51
N ILE A 100 -15.51 -9.14 7.51
CA ILE A 100 -16.24 -9.85 6.45
C ILE A 100 -15.83 -9.20 5.13
N ASN A 101 -14.93 -9.82 4.35
CA ASN A 101 -14.50 -9.28 3.06
C ASN A 101 -13.67 -10.30 2.28
N GLY A 102 -14.25 -11.46 1.96
CA GLY A 102 -13.57 -12.49 1.18
C GLY A 102 -12.32 -13.05 1.83
N PHE A 103 -12.25 -13.09 3.18
CA PHE A 103 -11.07 -13.63 3.85
C PHE A 103 -11.05 -15.15 3.78
N GLU A 104 -10.01 -15.66 3.11
CA GLU A 104 -9.83 -17.10 2.92
C GLU A 104 -9.47 -17.79 4.24
N LEU A 105 -10.05 -18.95 4.49
CA LEU A 105 -9.77 -19.77 5.66
C LEU A 105 -8.45 -20.52 5.45
N THR A 106 -7.34 -19.91 5.90
CA THR A 106 -6.01 -20.52 5.83
C THR A 106 -5.54 -21.03 7.20
N PRO A 107 -4.59 -21.97 7.25
CA PRO A 107 -4.00 -22.41 8.52
C PRO A 107 -3.38 -21.28 9.34
N GLU A 108 -2.78 -20.28 8.70
CA GLU A 108 -2.21 -19.10 9.34
C GLU A 108 -3.30 -18.27 10.01
N ARG A 109 -4.40 -17.99 9.29
CA ARG A 109 -5.52 -17.21 9.83
C ARG A 109 -6.22 -17.93 10.99
N LYS A 110 -6.42 -19.26 10.89
CA LYS A 110 -6.93 -20.07 12.02
C LYS A 110 -6.04 -19.98 13.26
N ARG A 111 -4.73 -19.86 13.07
CA ARG A 111 -3.80 -19.74 14.19
C ARG A 111 -3.89 -18.38 14.88
N ASP A 112 -4.07 -17.29 14.11
CA ASP A 112 -3.84 -15.94 14.59
C ASP A 112 -5.15 -15.21 14.95
N TYR A 113 -6.28 -15.67 14.42
CA TYR A 113 -7.62 -15.09 14.61
C TYR A 113 -8.65 -16.16 15.04
N GLY A 114 -9.79 -15.72 15.56
CA GLY A 114 -11.00 -16.50 15.56
C GLY A 114 -11.54 -16.58 14.14
N CYS A 115 -11.80 -17.79 13.64
CA CYS A 115 -12.37 -18.03 12.32
C CYS A 115 -13.68 -18.77 12.46
N SER A 116 -14.74 -18.28 11.82
CA SER A 116 -16.00 -18.99 11.74
C SER A 116 -15.91 -20.22 10.83
N ARG A 117 -16.96 -21.05 10.82
CA ARG A 117 -17.19 -21.96 9.70
C ARG A 117 -17.23 -21.19 8.37
N PRO A 118 -16.94 -21.85 7.25
CA PRO A 118 -17.04 -21.21 5.94
C PRO A 118 -18.44 -20.66 5.67
N TYR A 119 -18.49 -19.49 5.01
CA TYR A 119 -19.74 -18.95 4.49
C TYR A 119 -19.79 -18.92 2.97
N PHE A 120 -18.66 -18.96 2.26
CA PHE A 120 -18.60 -18.96 0.80
C PHE A 120 -17.44 -19.84 0.31
N ALA A 121 -17.62 -20.51 -0.84
CA ALA A 121 -16.57 -21.25 -1.51
C ALA A 121 -16.18 -20.52 -2.80
N TYR A 122 -14.87 -20.37 -3.04
CA TYR A 122 -14.32 -19.73 -4.24
C TYR A 122 -13.32 -20.65 -4.92
N ALA A 123 -13.01 -20.33 -6.18
CA ALA A 123 -11.87 -20.92 -6.87
C ALA A 123 -11.05 -19.80 -7.55
N LEU A 124 -9.76 -20.05 -7.77
CA LEU A 124 -8.90 -19.09 -8.44
C LEU A 124 -9.10 -19.18 -9.95
N GLN A 125 -9.31 -18.05 -10.59
CA GLN A 125 -9.46 -17.89 -12.02
C GLN A 125 -8.32 -17.07 -12.60
N LEU A 126 -7.58 -17.64 -13.54
CA LEU A 126 -6.67 -16.87 -14.37
C LEU A 126 -7.47 -16.11 -15.41
N VAL A 127 -7.19 -14.81 -15.55
CA VAL A 127 -7.84 -13.90 -16.49
C VAL A 127 -6.80 -13.36 -17.47
N GLY A 128 -7.10 -13.36 -18.76
CA GLY A 128 -6.25 -12.86 -19.83
C GLY A 128 -7.02 -12.00 -20.82
N ARG A 129 -6.32 -11.33 -21.73
CA ARG A 129 -6.94 -10.60 -22.85
C ARG A 129 -7.43 -11.59 -23.91
N ARG A 130 -8.55 -11.29 -24.57
CA ARG A 130 -9.02 -12.06 -25.72
C ARG A 130 -7.99 -11.98 -26.86
N GLY A 131 -7.66 -13.13 -27.44
CA GLY A 131 -6.69 -13.22 -28.55
C GLY A 131 -5.22 -12.99 -28.18
N ALA A 132 -4.89 -12.93 -26.86
CA ALA A 132 -3.52 -12.79 -26.37
C ALA A 132 -3.11 -13.97 -25.47
N SER A 133 -1.81 -14.15 -25.28
CA SER A 133 -1.23 -15.08 -24.30
C SER A 133 -1.29 -14.47 -22.89
N PRO A 134 -1.35 -15.30 -21.83
CA PRO A 134 -1.36 -16.77 -21.85
C PRO A 134 -2.71 -17.31 -22.34
N ALA A 135 -2.69 -18.43 -23.04
CA ALA A 135 -3.90 -19.15 -23.47
C ALA A 135 -4.34 -20.17 -22.42
N THR A 136 -3.39 -20.67 -21.64
CA THR A 136 -3.58 -21.64 -20.55
C THR A 136 -2.77 -21.26 -19.31
N LEU A 137 -3.11 -21.82 -18.17
CA LEU A 137 -2.32 -21.68 -16.92
C LEU A 137 -0.91 -22.28 -17.08
N ALA A 138 -0.77 -23.34 -17.89
CA ALA A 138 0.52 -23.99 -18.13
C ALA A 138 1.51 -23.08 -18.88
N ASP A 139 1.01 -22.13 -19.68
CA ASP A 139 1.87 -21.19 -20.41
C ASP A 139 2.71 -20.34 -19.45
N LEU A 140 2.22 -20.07 -18.24
CA LEU A 140 2.95 -19.30 -17.22
C LEU A 140 4.27 -19.97 -16.78
N ALA A 141 4.39 -21.29 -16.93
CA ALA A 141 5.61 -22.02 -16.61
C ALA A 141 6.65 -21.93 -17.76
N THR A 142 6.27 -21.43 -18.95
CA THR A 142 7.12 -21.40 -20.12
C THR A 142 7.83 -20.04 -20.23
N PRO A 143 9.19 -20.01 -20.19
CA PRO A 143 9.95 -18.79 -20.45
C PRO A 143 9.66 -18.23 -21.85
N ARG A 144 9.58 -16.91 -21.98
CA ARG A 144 9.34 -16.23 -23.26
C ARG A 144 10.42 -15.16 -23.55
N PRO A 145 10.68 -14.84 -24.82
CA PRO A 145 11.67 -13.83 -25.21
C PRO A 145 11.38 -12.43 -24.66
N ALA A 146 10.10 -12.11 -24.43
CA ALA A 146 9.66 -10.82 -23.88
C ALA A 146 9.89 -10.65 -22.36
N GLY A 147 10.55 -11.62 -21.70
CA GLY A 147 10.77 -11.63 -20.26
C GLY A 147 9.67 -12.38 -19.49
N PRO A 148 9.70 -12.32 -18.13
CA PRO A 148 8.74 -13.04 -17.31
C PRO A 148 7.29 -12.58 -17.56
N TRP A 149 6.35 -13.49 -17.31
CA TRP A 149 4.91 -13.18 -17.35
C TRP A 149 4.56 -12.22 -16.20
N ARG A 150 4.03 -11.05 -16.52
CA ARG A 150 3.57 -10.08 -15.53
C ARG A 150 2.15 -10.44 -15.11
N VAL A 151 2.00 -11.04 -13.92
CA VAL A 151 0.71 -11.52 -13.42
C VAL A 151 0.29 -10.68 -12.22
N GLY A 152 -0.85 -9.99 -12.36
CA GLY A 152 -1.46 -9.20 -11.29
C GLY A 152 -2.20 -10.08 -10.29
N VAL A 153 -2.14 -9.73 -9.01
CA VAL A 153 -2.88 -10.36 -7.91
C VAL A 153 -3.30 -9.33 -6.87
N LEU A 154 -4.32 -9.64 -6.07
CA LEU A 154 -4.58 -8.89 -4.85
C LEU A 154 -3.51 -9.23 -3.80
N THR A 155 -2.88 -8.21 -3.22
CA THR A 155 -1.81 -8.37 -2.24
C THR A 155 -2.29 -9.09 -0.98
N GLY A 156 -1.56 -10.12 -0.54
CA GLY A 156 -1.90 -10.92 0.66
C GLY A 156 -3.00 -11.95 0.44
N SER A 157 -3.54 -12.10 -0.79
CA SER A 157 -4.57 -13.08 -1.13
C SER A 157 -4.01 -14.49 -1.33
N ALA A 158 -4.91 -15.49 -1.36
CA ALA A 158 -4.55 -16.86 -1.74
C ALA A 158 -4.00 -16.93 -3.17
N ALA A 159 -4.46 -16.09 -4.09
CA ALA A 159 -3.94 -15.99 -5.44
C ALA A 159 -2.45 -15.64 -5.46
N GLU A 160 -2.02 -14.66 -4.64
CA GLU A 160 -0.62 -14.32 -4.50
C GLU A 160 0.20 -15.49 -3.93
N GLN A 161 -0.31 -16.14 -2.89
CA GLN A 161 0.37 -17.28 -2.27
C GLN A 161 0.56 -18.44 -3.25
N VAL A 162 -0.49 -18.78 -4.02
CA VAL A 162 -0.44 -19.84 -5.03
C VAL A 162 0.57 -19.52 -6.13
N LEU A 163 0.58 -18.31 -6.67
CA LEU A 163 1.55 -17.93 -7.69
C LEU A 163 2.98 -17.95 -7.14
N ARG A 164 3.22 -17.38 -5.95
CA ARG A 164 4.58 -17.36 -5.36
C ARG A 164 5.09 -18.75 -4.99
N SER A 165 4.20 -19.67 -4.61
CA SER A 165 4.60 -21.07 -4.34
C SER A 165 4.94 -21.87 -5.60
N ARG A 166 4.40 -21.46 -6.75
CA ARG A 166 4.64 -22.06 -8.07
C ARG A 166 5.64 -21.26 -8.92
N ALA A 167 6.04 -20.07 -8.46
CA ALA A 167 6.83 -19.14 -9.25
C ALA A 167 8.22 -19.71 -9.54
N ASP A 168 8.38 -20.25 -10.74
CA ASP A 168 9.62 -20.32 -11.45
C ASP A 168 10.02 -18.91 -11.92
N ALA A 169 11.26 -18.73 -12.36
CA ALA A 169 11.77 -17.46 -12.89
C ALA A 169 10.96 -16.89 -14.09
N ALA A 170 9.95 -17.62 -14.55
CA ALA A 170 9.09 -17.25 -15.68
C ALA A 170 7.96 -16.29 -15.33
N VAL A 171 7.64 -16.07 -14.03
CA VAL A 171 6.51 -15.22 -13.59
C VAL A 171 6.98 -14.09 -12.68
N ASP A 172 6.59 -12.87 -13.05
CA ASP A 172 6.70 -11.67 -12.21
C ASP A 172 5.33 -11.38 -11.57
N VAL A 173 5.22 -11.61 -10.26
CA VAL A 173 3.98 -11.47 -9.50
C VAL A 173 3.85 -10.03 -9.00
N ILE A 174 2.85 -9.31 -9.51
CA ILE A 174 2.60 -7.90 -9.22
C ILE A 174 1.37 -7.77 -8.32
N GLY A 175 1.58 -7.35 -7.07
CA GLY A 175 0.50 -7.17 -6.09
C GLY A 175 -0.20 -5.83 -6.25
N TYR A 176 -1.54 -5.84 -6.23
CA TYR A 176 -2.42 -4.68 -6.24
C TYR A 176 -3.19 -4.58 -4.92
N ASP A 177 -3.59 -3.37 -4.54
CA ASP A 177 -4.43 -3.15 -3.36
C ASP A 177 -5.92 -3.29 -3.68
N GLY A 178 -6.31 -3.13 -4.97
CA GLY A 178 -7.66 -3.30 -5.48
C GLY A 178 -7.74 -4.27 -6.66
N THR A 179 -8.83 -5.00 -6.76
CA THR A 179 -9.04 -5.99 -7.83
C THR A 179 -9.32 -5.33 -9.19
N VAL A 180 -10.09 -4.23 -9.21
CA VAL A 180 -10.46 -3.50 -10.43
C VAL A 180 -9.23 -2.91 -11.11
N ASP A 181 -8.27 -2.40 -10.34
CA ASP A 181 -7.03 -1.83 -10.86
C ASP A 181 -6.22 -2.85 -11.65
N SER A 182 -6.13 -4.08 -11.16
CA SER A 182 -5.44 -5.17 -11.86
C SER A 182 -6.09 -5.50 -13.20
N LEU A 183 -7.44 -5.50 -13.27
CA LEU A 183 -8.19 -5.72 -14.51
C LEU A 183 -8.00 -4.57 -15.51
N GLU A 184 -7.97 -3.32 -15.05
CA GLU A 184 -7.66 -2.16 -15.89
C GLU A 184 -6.25 -2.23 -16.47
N GLN A 185 -5.26 -2.62 -15.67
CA GLN A 185 -3.88 -2.79 -16.12
C GLN A 185 -3.73 -3.96 -17.10
N LEU A 186 -4.48 -5.04 -16.89
CA LEU A 186 -4.54 -6.15 -17.84
C LEU A 186 -5.17 -5.69 -19.17
N ARG A 187 -6.27 -4.95 -19.11
CA ARG A 187 -6.92 -4.38 -20.32
C ARG A 187 -5.96 -3.46 -21.08
N GLY A 188 -5.22 -2.63 -20.36
CA GLY A 188 -4.23 -1.69 -20.92
C GLY A 188 -2.94 -2.35 -21.41
N GLY A 189 -2.73 -3.65 -21.23
CA GLY A 189 -1.55 -4.37 -21.69
C GLY A 189 -0.31 -4.21 -20.81
N VAL A 190 -0.44 -3.59 -19.64
CA VAL A 190 0.62 -3.49 -18.63
C VAL A 190 0.86 -4.86 -17.99
N LEU A 191 -0.20 -5.62 -17.74
CA LEU A 191 -0.17 -7.01 -17.31
C LEU A 191 -0.40 -7.96 -18.48
N ASP A 192 0.09 -9.17 -18.33
CA ASP A 192 -0.14 -10.27 -19.28
C ASP A 192 -1.32 -11.13 -18.83
N ALA A 193 -1.51 -11.29 -17.51
CA ALA A 193 -2.63 -11.97 -16.88
C ALA A 193 -2.94 -11.39 -15.50
N VAL A 194 -4.10 -11.76 -14.94
CA VAL A 194 -4.47 -11.53 -13.53
C VAL A 194 -4.96 -12.85 -12.96
N LEU A 195 -4.56 -13.18 -11.74
CA LEU A 195 -5.12 -14.28 -10.98
C LEU A 195 -5.96 -13.72 -9.84
N MET A 196 -7.23 -14.09 -9.79
CA MET A 196 -8.21 -13.61 -8.81
C MET A 196 -9.27 -14.67 -8.54
N ASP A 197 -10.18 -14.40 -7.62
CA ASP A 197 -11.29 -15.30 -7.34
C ASP A 197 -12.30 -15.26 -8.50
N ASP A 198 -12.82 -16.42 -8.84
CA ASP A 198 -13.72 -16.63 -10.00
C ASP A 198 -15.01 -15.80 -9.90
N CYS A 199 -15.56 -15.64 -8.71
CA CYS A 199 -16.74 -14.81 -8.45
C CYS A 199 -16.50 -13.35 -8.77
N ILE A 200 -15.29 -12.82 -8.51
CA ILE A 200 -14.92 -11.43 -8.82
C ILE A 200 -14.88 -11.22 -10.33
N PHE A 201 -14.17 -12.10 -11.05
CA PHE A 201 -14.09 -11.95 -12.50
C PHE A 201 -15.47 -12.13 -13.15
N SER A 202 -16.28 -13.08 -12.69
CA SER A 202 -17.65 -13.31 -13.19
C SER A 202 -18.51 -12.04 -13.04
N PHE A 203 -18.42 -11.34 -11.93
CA PHE A 203 -19.14 -10.10 -11.68
C PHE A 203 -18.72 -8.97 -12.64
N TYR A 204 -17.43 -8.89 -12.98
CA TYR A 204 -16.89 -7.84 -13.85
C TYR A 204 -16.80 -8.23 -15.33
N ALA A 205 -17.20 -9.44 -15.71
CA ALA A 205 -17.01 -9.97 -17.07
C ALA A 205 -17.61 -9.08 -18.16
N ASP A 206 -18.82 -8.57 -17.95
CA ASP A 206 -19.50 -7.68 -18.91
C ASP A 206 -18.82 -6.31 -19.03
N ARG A 207 -18.36 -5.75 -17.93
CA ARG A 207 -17.62 -4.48 -17.90
C ARG A 207 -16.27 -4.60 -18.62
N PHE A 208 -15.64 -5.76 -18.56
CA PHE A 208 -14.34 -6.05 -19.15
C PHE A 208 -14.44 -7.05 -20.32
N ALA A 209 -15.36 -6.83 -21.25
CA ALA A 209 -15.63 -7.72 -22.38
C ALA A 209 -14.39 -8.06 -23.24
N ALA A 210 -13.33 -7.24 -23.21
CA ALA A 210 -12.03 -7.50 -23.84
C ALA A 210 -11.19 -8.57 -23.11
N LEU A 211 -11.55 -8.91 -21.87
CA LEU A 211 -10.90 -9.94 -21.07
C LEU A 211 -11.66 -11.26 -21.16
N ARG A 212 -11.02 -12.34 -20.76
CA ARG A 212 -11.62 -13.67 -20.70
C ARG A 212 -11.02 -14.49 -19.57
N ALA A 213 -11.78 -15.43 -19.04
CA ALA A 213 -11.27 -16.52 -18.24
C ALA A 213 -10.30 -17.37 -19.07
N VAL A 214 -9.17 -17.73 -18.47
CA VAL A 214 -8.15 -18.62 -19.03
C VAL A 214 -8.23 -19.91 -18.25
N ASP A 215 -8.46 -21.01 -18.95
CA ASP A 215 -8.70 -22.32 -18.34
C ASP A 215 -9.91 -22.39 -17.37
N ARG A 216 -10.04 -23.53 -16.71
CA ARG A 216 -11.03 -23.75 -15.65
C ARG A 216 -10.50 -23.16 -14.34
N PRO A 217 -11.39 -22.69 -13.44
CA PRO A 217 -11.01 -22.33 -12.09
C PRO A 217 -10.29 -23.47 -11.37
N PHE A 218 -9.33 -23.14 -10.52
CA PHE A 218 -8.49 -24.10 -9.81
C PHE A 218 -8.18 -23.63 -8.38
N ALA A 219 -7.55 -24.48 -7.56
CA ALA A 219 -7.13 -24.15 -6.19
C ALA A 219 -8.24 -23.52 -5.35
N GLY A 220 -9.40 -24.17 -5.32
CA GLY A 220 -10.56 -23.70 -4.55
C GLY A 220 -10.27 -23.60 -3.05
N GLY A 221 -10.91 -22.64 -2.42
CA GLY A 221 -10.87 -22.37 -1.00
C GLY A 221 -12.22 -21.91 -0.47
N VAL A 222 -12.24 -21.48 0.77
CA VAL A 222 -13.46 -21.01 1.43
C VAL A 222 -13.19 -19.72 2.19
N TYR A 223 -14.21 -18.83 2.25
CA TYR A 223 -14.16 -17.63 3.06
C TYR A 223 -14.70 -17.87 4.47
N THR A 224 -14.15 -17.15 5.42
CA THR A 224 -14.50 -17.17 6.83
C THR A 224 -14.70 -15.76 7.37
N VAL A 225 -15.53 -15.60 8.38
CA VAL A 225 -15.58 -14.36 9.18
C VAL A 225 -14.44 -14.41 10.19
N LEU A 226 -13.64 -13.32 10.23
CA LEU A 226 -12.59 -13.20 11.23
C LEU A 226 -13.12 -12.46 12.47
N THR A 227 -12.73 -12.92 13.64
CA THR A 227 -12.90 -12.24 14.94
C THR A 227 -11.57 -12.14 15.67
N ALA A 228 -11.48 -11.28 16.68
CA ALA A 228 -10.31 -11.26 17.51
C ALA A 228 -10.18 -12.62 18.26
N ARG A 229 -8.94 -13.06 18.45
CA ARG A 229 -8.68 -14.37 19.07
C ARG A 229 -9.15 -14.47 20.51
N ASP A 230 -9.19 -13.35 21.21
CA ASP A 230 -9.60 -13.21 22.60
C ASP A 230 -11.11 -12.96 22.77
N THR A 231 -11.90 -13.16 21.70
CA THR A 231 -13.36 -13.08 21.70
C THR A 231 -14.03 -14.41 21.32
N PRO A 232 -13.78 -15.51 22.02
CA PRO A 232 -14.26 -16.85 21.61
C PRO A 232 -15.79 -16.97 21.66
N ARG A 233 -16.50 -16.24 22.55
CA ARG A 233 -17.96 -16.28 22.64
C ARG A 233 -18.62 -15.60 21.43
N LEU A 234 -18.07 -14.48 21.00
CA LEU A 234 -18.52 -13.79 19.77
C LEU A 234 -18.26 -14.66 18.55
N GLY A 235 -17.06 -15.23 18.43
CA GLY A 235 -16.73 -16.15 17.34
C GLY A 235 -17.67 -17.35 17.26
N ALA A 236 -17.98 -17.98 18.40
CA ALA A 236 -18.93 -19.09 18.47
C ALA A 236 -20.37 -18.68 18.12
N ALA A 237 -20.79 -17.47 18.51
CA ALA A 237 -22.11 -16.94 18.18
C ALA A 237 -22.27 -16.68 16.67
N ILE A 238 -21.25 -16.07 16.04
CA ILE A 238 -21.19 -15.86 14.58
C ILE A 238 -21.17 -17.23 13.85
N ASP A 239 -20.36 -18.16 14.32
CA ASP A 239 -20.31 -19.51 13.75
C ASP A 239 -21.68 -20.21 13.79
N ALA A 240 -22.37 -20.14 14.93
CA ALA A 240 -23.72 -20.67 15.08
C ALA A 240 -24.74 -19.97 14.19
N ALA A 241 -24.65 -18.63 14.05
CA ALA A 241 -25.50 -17.83 13.17
C ALA A 241 -25.34 -18.28 11.71
N ILE A 242 -24.11 -18.43 11.22
CA ILE A 242 -23.85 -18.95 9.86
C ILE A 242 -24.46 -20.34 9.70
N GLY A 243 -24.33 -21.21 10.72
CA GLY A 243 -24.93 -22.55 10.71
C GLY A 243 -26.47 -22.52 10.54
N ARG A 244 -27.17 -21.58 11.19
CA ARG A 244 -28.62 -21.41 11.03
C ARG A 244 -28.96 -20.88 9.64
N LEU A 245 -28.24 -19.87 9.13
CA LEU A 245 -28.44 -19.31 7.79
C LEU A 245 -28.22 -20.33 6.67
N VAL A 246 -27.31 -21.30 6.87
CA VAL A 246 -27.13 -22.44 5.95
C VAL A 246 -28.28 -23.41 6.08
N ALA A 247 -28.75 -23.73 7.30
CA ALA A 247 -29.77 -24.72 7.56
C ALA A 247 -31.17 -24.30 7.09
N ASP A 248 -31.52 -23.04 7.22
CA ASP A 248 -32.80 -22.45 6.84
C ASP A 248 -32.86 -21.96 5.39
N GLY A 249 -31.72 -22.01 4.65
CA GLY A 249 -31.64 -21.64 3.23
C GLY A 249 -31.51 -20.13 2.95
N ARG A 250 -31.45 -19.28 3.98
CA ARG A 250 -31.28 -17.80 3.76
C ARG A 250 -29.95 -17.45 3.10
N LEU A 251 -28.90 -18.21 3.41
CA LEU A 251 -27.59 -18.00 2.76
C LEU A 251 -27.63 -18.45 1.28
N GLU A 252 -28.33 -19.55 0.95
CA GLU A 252 -28.52 -19.98 -0.44
C GLU A 252 -29.32 -18.94 -1.23
N ALA A 253 -30.44 -18.45 -0.66
CA ALA A 253 -31.25 -17.41 -1.28
C ALA A 253 -30.49 -16.08 -1.49
N LEU A 254 -29.55 -15.75 -0.61
CA LEU A 254 -28.65 -14.61 -0.79
C LEU A 254 -27.78 -14.80 -2.02
N TYR A 255 -27.15 -15.97 -2.18
CA TYR A 255 -26.28 -16.23 -3.33
C TYR A 255 -27.04 -16.32 -4.66
N ASP A 256 -28.26 -16.82 -4.66
CA ASP A 256 -29.11 -16.83 -5.85
C ASP A 256 -29.42 -15.41 -6.34
N ARG A 257 -29.70 -14.47 -5.43
CA ARG A 257 -29.93 -13.06 -5.77
C ARG A 257 -28.72 -12.40 -6.42
N TRP A 258 -27.51 -12.80 -6.00
CA TRP A 258 -26.26 -12.24 -6.50
C TRP A 258 -25.68 -13.03 -7.68
N HIS A 259 -26.41 -14.06 -8.18
CA HIS A 259 -25.92 -14.97 -9.21
C HIS A 259 -24.57 -15.64 -8.87
N LEU A 260 -24.32 -15.83 -7.58
CA LEU A 260 -23.15 -16.49 -7.03
C LEU A 260 -23.54 -17.94 -6.79
N ALA A 261 -22.96 -18.85 -7.51
CA ALA A 261 -23.05 -20.32 -7.46
C ALA A 261 -24.18 -20.99 -6.64
N GLY A 262 -24.71 -22.09 -7.16
CA GLY A 262 -25.86 -22.80 -6.64
C GLY A 262 -25.54 -23.90 -5.60
N ARG A 263 -26.43 -24.89 -5.50
CA ARG A 263 -26.48 -25.99 -4.52
C ARG A 263 -25.14 -26.71 -4.26
N GLN A 264 -24.27 -26.84 -5.26
CA GLN A 264 -22.97 -27.51 -5.12
C GLN A 264 -22.03 -26.75 -4.17
N GLN A 265 -22.08 -25.43 -4.16
CA GLN A 265 -21.34 -24.59 -3.24
C GLN A 265 -21.79 -24.77 -1.79
N MET A 266 -23.12 -24.88 -1.56
CA MET A 266 -23.67 -25.12 -0.24
C MET A 266 -23.27 -26.49 0.34
N LEU A 267 -23.11 -27.50 -0.53
CA LEU A 267 -22.58 -28.80 -0.11
C LEU A 267 -21.13 -28.71 0.32
N LEU A 268 -20.29 -27.99 -0.44
CA LEU A 268 -18.88 -27.77 -0.08
C LEU A 268 -18.74 -27.01 1.25
N LEU A 269 -19.62 -26.05 1.55
CA LEU A 269 -19.62 -25.33 2.83
C LEU A 269 -19.97 -26.23 4.03
N ARG A 270 -20.81 -27.24 3.83
CA ARG A 270 -21.15 -28.23 4.88
C ARG A 270 -19.97 -29.13 5.20
N ASP A 271 -19.16 -29.48 4.21
CA ASP A 271 -18.05 -30.44 4.33
C ASP A 271 -16.71 -29.78 4.70
N ALA A 272 -16.57 -28.47 4.49
CA ALA A 272 -15.30 -27.76 4.67
C ALA A 272 -14.94 -27.41 6.14
N ALA A 273 -15.65 -27.99 7.12
CA ALA A 273 -15.53 -27.64 8.54
C ALA A 273 -14.15 -27.92 9.18
N GLU A 274 -13.25 -28.70 8.56
CA GLU A 274 -11.99 -29.11 9.17
C GLU A 274 -10.74 -28.79 8.32
N ILE A 275 -10.20 -27.57 8.44
CA ILE A 275 -8.81 -27.30 8.04
C ILE A 275 -7.92 -27.39 9.29
N PRO A 276 -6.89 -28.28 9.32
CA PRO A 276 -5.99 -28.39 10.48
C PRO A 276 -5.25 -27.08 10.74
N ALA A 277 -5.13 -26.67 12.01
CA ALA A 277 -4.35 -25.50 12.39
C ALA A 277 -2.85 -25.78 12.16
N ALA A 278 -2.14 -24.86 11.49
CA ALA A 278 -0.70 -24.93 11.34
C ALA A 278 0.02 -24.76 12.68
N ALA A 279 1.14 -25.47 12.87
CA ALA A 279 1.96 -25.37 14.07
C ALA A 279 2.51 -23.93 14.25
N ARG A 280 2.56 -23.42 15.49
CA ARG A 280 3.14 -22.13 15.82
C ARG A 280 4.65 -22.14 15.50
N ARG A 281 5.08 -21.28 14.57
CA ARG A 281 6.52 -21.00 14.38
C ARG A 281 7.04 -20.11 15.52
N GLY A 282 8.24 -20.39 16.00
CA GLY A 282 8.90 -19.57 17.00
C GLY A 282 9.23 -18.15 16.48
N THR A 283 9.46 -17.21 17.39
CA THR A 283 9.85 -15.82 17.00
C THR A 283 11.19 -15.81 16.23
N TRP A 284 12.10 -16.70 16.55
CA TRP A 284 13.39 -16.84 15.86
C TRP A 284 13.23 -17.38 14.42
N ASP A 285 12.33 -18.33 14.21
CA ASP A 285 12.03 -18.84 12.86
C ASP A 285 11.42 -17.74 12.00
N LEU A 286 10.52 -16.92 12.58
CA LEU A 286 9.98 -15.76 11.93
C LEU A 286 11.07 -14.78 11.49
N VAL A 287 11.96 -14.39 12.40
CA VAL A 287 13.06 -13.46 12.11
C VAL A 287 13.95 -14.03 11.02
N ARG A 288 14.32 -15.29 11.12
CA ARG A 288 15.18 -15.95 10.12
C ARG A 288 14.57 -15.96 8.73
N ASP A 289 13.25 -16.24 8.63
CA ASP A 289 12.53 -16.34 7.36
C ASP A 289 12.20 -14.96 6.77
N THR A 290 11.93 -13.95 7.61
CA THR A 290 11.47 -12.63 7.15
C THR A 290 12.58 -11.60 7.01
N ALA A 291 13.67 -11.68 7.79
CA ALA A 291 14.75 -10.70 7.76
C ALA A 291 15.39 -10.53 6.36
N PRO A 292 15.68 -11.59 5.60
CA PRO A 292 16.24 -11.42 4.25
C PRO A 292 15.28 -10.66 3.31
N LEU A 293 13.98 -10.90 3.45
CA LEU A 293 12.94 -10.23 2.65
C LEU A 293 12.82 -8.75 3.02
N LEU A 294 12.82 -8.43 4.31
CA LEU A 294 12.80 -7.04 4.80
C LEU A 294 14.07 -6.29 4.37
N LEU A 295 15.25 -6.91 4.48
CA LEU A 295 16.52 -6.31 4.06
C LEU A 295 16.56 -6.05 2.56
N ARG A 296 16.06 -6.97 1.74
CA ARG A 296 15.94 -6.76 0.28
C ARG A 296 15.03 -5.58 -0.03
N SER A 297 13.92 -5.45 0.65
CA SER A 297 12.98 -4.34 0.46
C SER A 297 13.50 -3.03 1.05
N ALA A 298 14.31 -3.05 2.12
CA ALA A 298 15.08 -1.91 2.58
C ALA A 298 16.06 -1.40 1.50
N GLY A 299 16.70 -2.34 0.78
CA GLY A 299 17.51 -2.01 -0.40
C GLY A 299 16.70 -1.33 -1.51
N MET A 300 15.44 -1.73 -1.73
CA MET A 300 14.53 -1.07 -2.69
C MET A 300 14.18 0.36 -2.24
N THR A 301 13.90 0.59 -0.96
CA THR A 301 13.69 1.92 -0.37
C THR A 301 14.90 2.84 -0.62
N LEU A 302 16.11 2.33 -0.38
CA LEU A 302 17.35 3.06 -0.67
C LEU A 302 17.53 3.35 -2.16
N LEU A 303 17.26 2.37 -3.03
CA LEU A 303 17.33 2.54 -4.48
C LEU A 303 16.40 3.63 -4.97
N LEU A 304 15.14 3.62 -4.53
CA LEU A 304 14.15 4.66 -4.86
C LEU A 304 14.67 6.04 -4.46
N SER A 305 15.17 6.18 -3.22
CA SER A 305 15.66 7.46 -2.71
C SER A 305 16.88 7.94 -3.47
N CYS A 306 17.87 7.06 -3.66
CA CYS A 306 19.13 7.41 -4.34
C CYS A 306 18.95 7.64 -5.85
N ALA A 307 17.94 7.06 -6.48
CA ALA A 307 17.63 7.29 -7.89
C ALA A 307 16.78 8.56 -8.10
N SER A 308 15.80 8.81 -7.21
CA SER A 308 14.88 9.94 -7.37
C SER A 308 15.50 11.28 -6.98
N PHE A 309 16.27 11.30 -5.89
CA PHE A 309 16.76 12.57 -5.35
C PHE A 309 17.72 13.34 -6.26
N PRO A 310 18.73 12.72 -6.91
CA PRO A 310 19.57 13.42 -7.89
C PRO A 310 18.77 13.98 -9.07
N LEU A 311 17.73 13.27 -9.51
CA LEU A 311 16.81 13.77 -10.54
C LEU A 311 16.00 14.96 -10.03
N ALA A 312 15.51 14.91 -8.79
CA ALA A 312 14.81 16.02 -8.16
C ALA A 312 15.69 17.27 -8.07
N ILE A 313 16.95 17.11 -7.66
CA ILE A 313 17.95 18.20 -7.63
C ILE A 313 18.15 18.78 -9.02
N ALA A 314 18.40 17.96 -10.03
CA ALA A 314 18.68 18.39 -11.40
C ALA A 314 17.48 19.16 -12.00
N ILE A 315 16.28 18.59 -11.89
CA ILE A 315 15.04 19.22 -12.37
C ILE A 315 14.75 20.50 -11.56
N GLY A 316 14.83 20.44 -10.23
CA GLY A 316 14.59 21.58 -9.34
C GLY A 316 15.51 22.76 -9.62
N LEU A 317 16.81 22.48 -9.86
CA LEU A 317 17.77 23.50 -10.25
C LEU A 317 17.43 24.13 -11.61
N ALA A 318 17.09 23.30 -12.60
CA ALA A 318 16.65 23.78 -13.91
C ALA A 318 15.39 24.67 -13.82
N VAL A 319 14.40 24.24 -13.00
CA VAL A 319 13.19 25.01 -12.74
C VAL A 319 13.51 26.36 -12.04
N ALA A 320 14.36 26.33 -11.01
CA ALA A 320 14.78 27.56 -10.31
C ALA A 320 15.46 28.54 -11.23
N ILE A 321 16.42 28.08 -12.06
CA ILE A 321 17.13 28.92 -13.05
C ILE A 321 16.13 29.45 -14.09
N GLY A 322 15.25 28.60 -14.61
CA GLY A 322 14.25 29.02 -15.59
C GLY A 322 13.28 30.07 -15.06
N ARG A 323 12.88 29.98 -13.78
CA ARG A 323 12.04 30.99 -13.13
C ARG A 323 12.76 32.31 -12.84
N LEU A 324 14.07 32.27 -12.59
CA LEU A 324 14.85 33.49 -12.31
C LEU A 324 15.31 34.20 -13.59
N HIS A 325 15.76 33.43 -14.58
CA HIS A 325 16.46 33.97 -15.76
C HIS A 325 15.80 33.59 -17.10
N GLY A 326 14.78 32.74 -17.10
CA GLY A 326 14.10 32.32 -18.32
C GLY A 326 13.30 33.41 -19.02
N PRO A 327 12.91 33.17 -20.26
CA PRO A 327 12.06 34.08 -21.02
C PRO A 327 10.69 34.29 -20.35
N GLY A 328 10.04 35.43 -20.68
CA GLY A 328 8.81 35.85 -19.99
C GLY A 328 7.66 34.83 -19.99
N TRP A 329 7.54 34.03 -21.05
CA TRP A 329 6.50 32.99 -21.17
C TRP A 329 6.81 31.72 -20.32
N LEU A 330 8.10 31.41 -20.11
CA LEU A 330 8.53 30.20 -19.36
C LEU A 330 8.34 30.39 -17.86
N ARG A 331 8.55 31.58 -17.33
CA ARG A 331 8.46 31.88 -15.89
C ARG A 331 7.09 31.53 -15.30
N PRO A 332 5.95 31.98 -15.87
CA PRO A 332 4.63 31.60 -15.33
C PRO A 332 4.35 30.09 -15.50
N ALA A 333 4.77 29.47 -16.60
CA ALA A 333 4.59 28.02 -16.79
C ALA A 333 5.33 27.21 -15.72
N LEU A 334 6.58 27.54 -15.42
CA LEU A 334 7.35 26.89 -14.35
C LEU A 334 6.81 27.24 -12.96
N ALA A 335 6.25 28.43 -12.75
CA ALA A 335 5.58 28.77 -11.51
C ALA A 335 4.34 27.89 -11.30
N THR A 336 3.50 27.73 -12.33
CA THR A 336 2.34 26.82 -12.29
C THR A 336 2.76 25.39 -12.02
N TYR A 337 3.83 24.87 -12.66
CA TYR A 337 4.41 23.56 -12.39
C TYR A 337 4.69 23.37 -10.88
N VAL A 338 5.39 24.32 -10.28
CA VAL A 338 5.74 24.26 -8.86
C VAL A 338 4.49 24.30 -7.97
N GLU A 339 3.54 25.21 -8.24
CA GLU A 339 2.31 25.32 -7.45
C GLU A 339 1.44 24.07 -7.56
N VAL A 340 1.31 23.47 -8.75
CA VAL A 340 0.54 22.25 -8.96
C VAL A 340 1.16 21.08 -8.18
N LEU A 341 2.47 20.86 -8.30
CA LEU A 341 3.12 19.72 -7.65
C LEU A 341 3.19 19.88 -6.13
N ARG A 342 3.36 21.11 -5.63
CA ARG A 342 3.34 21.37 -4.18
C ARG A 342 1.94 21.43 -3.60
N GLY A 343 0.94 21.77 -4.42
CA GLY A 343 -0.46 21.88 -4.03
C GLY A 343 -1.24 20.57 -4.12
N THR A 344 -0.65 19.51 -4.69
CA THR A 344 -1.31 18.20 -4.82
C THR A 344 -0.57 17.10 -4.03
N PRO A 345 -1.29 16.15 -3.42
CA PRO A 345 -0.66 15.05 -2.70
C PRO A 345 0.22 14.18 -3.60
N LEU A 346 1.39 13.75 -3.10
CA LEU A 346 2.31 12.84 -3.80
C LEU A 346 1.59 11.56 -4.28
N LEU A 347 0.72 10.99 -3.45
CA LEU A 347 -0.06 9.80 -3.78
C LEU A 347 -0.88 9.98 -5.07
N LEU A 348 -1.58 11.11 -5.21
CA LEU A 348 -2.36 11.40 -6.41
C LEU A 348 -1.47 11.59 -7.66
N GLN A 349 -0.29 12.16 -7.50
CA GLN A 349 0.68 12.28 -8.59
C GLN A 349 1.18 10.91 -9.05
N LEU A 350 1.49 10.02 -8.11
CA LEU A 350 1.87 8.62 -8.40
C LEU A 350 0.74 7.88 -9.10
N TYR A 351 -0.51 8.03 -8.65
CA TYR A 351 -1.68 7.45 -9.31
C TYR A 351 -1.86 8.00 -10.73
N ALA A 352 -1.68 9.30 -10.94
CA ALA A 352 -1.76 9.88 -12.26
C ALA A 352 -0.69 9.30 -13.21
N ILE A 353 0.55 9.16 -12.75
CA ILE A 353 1.65 8.61 -13.55
C ILE A 353 1.42 7.11 -13.83
N PHE A 354 0.99 6.33 -12.84
CA PHE A 354 0.91 4.89 -12.97
C PHE A 354 -0.40 4.39 -13.60
N PHE A 355 -1.55 5.01 -13.28
CA PHE A 355 -2.88 4.56 -13.74
C PHE A 355 -3.48 5.41 -14.86
N LEU A 356 -3.19 6.73 -14.92
CA LEU A 356 -3.80 7.59 -15.94
C LEU A 356 -2.92 7.72 -17.21
N LEU A 357 -1.60 7.76 -17.08
CA LEU A 357 -0.70 7.83 -18.25
C LEU A 357 -0.89 6.67 -19.24
N PRO A 358 -1.11 5.42 -18.81
CA PRO A 358 -1.42 4.32 -19.73
C PRO A 358 -2.66 4.55 -20.60
N LYS A 359 -3.64 5.32 -20.13
CA LYS A 359 -4.86 5.66 -20.90
C LYS A 359 -4.58 6.56 -22.12
N VAL A 360 -3.45 7.28 -22.09
CA VAL A 360 -2.98 8.09 -23.23
C VAL A 360 -1.82 7.42 -24.00
N GLY A 361 -1.61 6.10 -23.77
CA GLY A 361 -0.65 5.29 -24.50
C GLY A 361 0.76 5.23 -23.92
N LEU A 362 1.01 5.83 -22.75
CA LEU A 362 2.34 5.83 -22.10
C LEU A 362 2.30 4.99 -20.81
N ALA A 363 2.57 3.70 -20.91
CA ALA A 363 2.66 2.78 -19.78
C ALA A 363 4.09 2.71 -19.23
N LEU A 364 4.27 3.09 -17.97
CA LEU A 364 5.56 3.02 -17.28
C LEU A 364 5.58 1.84 -16.30
N PRO A 365 6.69 1.09 -16.20
CA PRO A 365 6.88 0.13 -15.12
C PRO A 365 6.77 0.83 -13.75
N ALA A 366 6.23 0.14 -12.74
CA ALA A 366 5.98 0.70 -11.40
C ALA A 366 7.21 1.38 -10.79
N LEU A 367 8.39 0.75 -10.91
CA LEU A 367 9.66 1.32 -10.44
C LEU A 367 9.99 2.65 -11.11
N VAL A 368 9.81 2.74 -12.43
CA VAL A 368 10.08 3.97 -13.20
C VAL A 368 9.07 5.05 -12.85
N ALA A 369 7.79 4.68 -12.73
CA ALA A 369 6.72 5.58 -12.31
C ALA A 369 6.97 6.15 -10.90
N ALA A 370 7.44 5.31 -9.96
CA ALA A 370 7.80 5.71 -8.60
C ALA A 370 8.96 6.72 -8.60
N ILE A 371 10.05 6.39 -9.31
CA ILE A 371 11.22 7.27 -9.41
C ILE A 371 10.84 8.61 -10.05
N ALA A 372 10.07 8.58 -11.15
CA ALA A 372 9.61 9.78 -11.82
C ALA A 372 8.69 10.64 -10.93
N GLY A 373 7.72 10.02 -10.27
CA GLY A 373 6.78 10.73 -9.39
C GLY A 373 7.47 11.38 -8.19
N LEU A 374 8.36 10.66 -7.51
CA LEU A 374 9.18 11.20 -6.43
C LEU A 374 10.07 12.34 -6.93
N ALA A 375 10.78 12.15 -8.05
CA ALA A 375 11.67 13.15 -8.62
C ALA A 375 10.91 14.44 -9.02
N LEU A 376 9.76 14.31 -9.68
CA LEU A 376 8.92 15.44 -10.07
C LEU A 376 8.38 16.18 -8.85
N ASN A 377 7.82 15.46 -7.87
CA ASN A 377 7.29 16.08 -6.66
C ASN A 377 8.37 16.86 -5.92
N TYR A 378 9.49 16.21 -5.59
CA TYR A 378 10.58 16.84 -4.84
C TYR A 378 11.32 17.91 -5.62
N SER A 379 11.35 17.87 -6.96
CA SER A 379 11.93 18.94 -7.77
C SER A 379 11.22 20.28 -7.59
N ALA A 380 9.93 20.28 -7.30
CA ALA A 380 9.18 21.48 -7.03
C ALA A 380 9.60 22.12 -5.69
N TYR A 381 9.82 21.30 -4.65
CA TYR A 381 10.34 21.78 -3.35
C TYR A 381 11.79 22.26 -3.48
N GLU A 382 12.65 21.48 -4.12
CA GLU A 382 14.04 21.83 -4.38
C GLU A 382 14.17 23.15 -5.16
N SER A 383 13.30 23.40 -6.15
CA SER A 383 13.31 24.65 -6.91
C SER A 383 13.06 25.88 -6.04
N GLU A 384 12.19 25.77 -5.05
CA GLU A 384 11.93 26.86 -4.10
C GLU A 384 13.09 27.05 -3.12
N ILE A 385 13.70 25.96 -2.65
CA ILE A 385 14.89 26.02 -1.79
C ILE A 385 16.03 26.77 -2.51
N TYR A 386 16.29 26.38 -3.77
CA TYR A 386 17.36 27.04 -4.56
C TYR A 386 17.05 28.51 -4.83
N ARG A 387 15.80 28.83 -5.19
CA ARG A 387 15.37 30.20 -5.41
C ARG A 387 15.48 31.03 -4.13
N ALA A 388 15.09 30.51 -2.99
CA ALA A 388 15.20 31.15 -1.70
C ALA A 388 16.67 31.37 -1.30
N GLY A 389 17.52 30.36 -1.46
CA GLY A 389 18.93 30.41 -1.16
C GLY A 389 19.71 31.46 -1.99
N LEU A 390 19.41 31.52 -3.31
CA LEU A 390 20.01 32.53 -4.17
C LEU A 390 19.59 33.97 -3.81
N ARG A 391 18.34 34.16 -3.37
CA ARG A 391 17.82 35.45 -2.91
C ARG A 391 18.29 35.85 -1.52
N ALA A 392 18.68 34.89 -0.69
CA ALA A 392 19.16 35.13 0.67
C ALA A 392 20.60 35.69 0.69
N VAL A 393 21.37 35.57 -0.41
CA VAL A 393 22.68 36.18 -0.52
C VAL A 393 22.50 37.71 -0.68
N PRO A 394 23.11 38.55 0.21
CA PRO A 394 22.94 39.98 0.13
C PRO A 394 23.38 40.57 -1.22
N ALA A 395 22.56 41.45 -1.81
CA ALA A 395 22.83 42.04 -3.13
C ALA A 395 24.19 42.75 -3.19
N GLY A 396 24.63 43.36 -2.09
CA GLY A 396 25.93 44.00 -1.98
C GLY A 396 27.13 43.10 -2.23
N GLN A 397 26.99 41.77 -2.05
CA GLN A 397 28.04 40.80 -2.38
C GLN A 397 28.28 40.73 -3.90
N PHE A 398 27.20 40.81 -4.68
CA PHE A 398 27.27 40.82 -6.12
C PHE A 398 27.87 42.16 -6.64
N GLU A 399 27.40 43.29 -6.09
CA GLU A 399 27.88 44.60 -6.44
C GLU A 399 29.37 44.81 -6.10
N ALA A 400 29.78 44.33 -4.92
CA ALA A 400 31.20 44.36 -4.51
C ALA A 400 32.08 43.53 -5.44
N ALA A 401 31.61 42.33 -5.84
CA ALA A 401 32.34 41.48 -6.78
C ALA A 401 32.54 42.18 -8.15
N LEU A 402 31.50 42.84 -8.67
CA LEU A 402 31.57 43.60 -9.91
C LEU A 402 32.51 44.81 -9.77
N SER A 403 32.50 45.50 -8.62
CA SER A 403 33.38 46.62 -8.33
C SER A 403 34.86 46.24 -8.28
N LEU A 404 35.14 44.97 -7.92
CA LEU A 404 36.47 44.38 -7.96
C LEU A 404 36.89 43.88 -9.37
N GLY A 405 36.08 44.17 -10.41
CA GLY A 405 36.40 43.86 -11.80
C GLY A 405 36.01 42.42 -12.21
N LEU A 406 35.29 41.67 -11.39
CA LEU A 406 34.79 40.35 -11.78
C LEU A 406 33.69 40.49 -12.83
N THR A 407 33.69 39.63 -13.83
CA THR A 407 32.54 39.49 -14.74
C THR A 407 31.32 38.93 -13.98
N LYS A 408 30.12 39.16 -14.49
CA LYS A 408 28.87 38.63 -13.90
C LYS A 408 28.96 37.13 -13.64
N TRP A 409 29.54 36.38 -14.56
CA TRP A 409 29.72 34.92 -14.42
C TRP A 409 30.72 34.55 -13.32
N GLN A 410 31.83 35.29 -13.24
CA GLN A 410 32.83 35.09 -12.18
C GLN A 410 32.24 35.44 -10.80
N ALA A 411 31.52 36.58 -10.68
CA ALA A 411 30.83 36.97 -9.47
C ALA A 411 29.80 35.89 -9.04
N LEU A 412 28.99 35.38 -9.99
CA LEU A 412 28.05 34.29 -9.72
C LEU A 412 28.77 33.03 -9.21
N ARG A 413 29.80 32.57 -9.97
CA ARG A 413 30.46 31.29 -9.71
C ARG A 413 31.33 31.31 -8.44
N HIS A 414 32.03 32.38 -8.17
CA HIS A 414 33.04 32.45 -7.11
C HIS A 414 32.54 33.12 -5.83
N VAL A 415 31.46 33.92 -5.91
CA VAL A 415 30.96 34.66 -4.75
C VAL A 415 29.57 34.23 -4.36
N LEU A 416 28.58 34.24 -5.27
CA LEU A 416 27.18 33.95 -4.94
C LEU A 416 26.89 32.46 -4.73
N VAL A 417 27.29 31.63 -5.70
CA VAL A 417 27.00 30.19 -5.66
C VAL A 417 27.57 29.52 -4.41
N PRO A 418 28.84 29.75 -3.99
CA PRO A 418 29.35 29.13 -2.77
C PRO A 418 28.60 29.57 -1.50
N GLN A 419 28.12 30.82 -1.45
CA GLN A 419 27.32 31.33 -0.34
C GLN A 419 25.90 30.71 -0.38
N ALA A 420 25.26 30.72 -1.55
CA ALA A 420 23.92 30.10 -1.73
C ALA A 420 23.93 28.60 -1.39
N VAL A 421 24.95 27.84 -1.81
CA VAL A 421 25.09 26.41 -1.49
C VAL A 421 25.09 26.18 0.03
N ARG A 422 25.80 27.02 0.79
CA ARG A 422 25.80 26.90 2.27
C ARG A 422 24.42 27.12 2.86
N ILE A 423 23.64 28.04 2.29
CA ILE A 423 22.27 28.34 2.76
C ILE A 423 21.28 27.20 2.41
N VAL A 424 21.42 26.62 1.21
CA VAL A 424 20.44 25.60 0.73
C VAL A 424 20.76 24.18 1.22
N MET A 425 21.99 23.88 1.61
CA MET A 425 22.38 22.51 2.00
C MET A 425 21.55 21.94 3.18
N PRO A 426 21.27 22.69 4.28
CA PRO A 426 20.44 22.16 5.36
C PRO A 426 19.02 21.76 4.91
N PRO A 427 18.23 22.62 4.23
CA PRO A 427 16.92 22.22 3.75
C PRO A 427 16.97 21.08 2.71
N VAL A 428 17.93 21.08 1.77
CA VAL A 428 18.11 19.99 0.79
C VAL A 428 18.34 18.65 1.50
N THR A 429 19.16 18.64 2.57
CA THR A 429 19.42 17.43 3.34
C THR A 429 18.17 16.95 4.09
N SER A 430 17.39 17.89 4.63
CA SER A 430 16.11 17.59 5.28
C SER A 430 15.11 17.01 4.29
N ASP A 431 15.07 17.53 3.05
CA ASP A 431 14.20 17.02 1.98
C ASP A 431 14.62 15.62 1.53
N PHE A 432 15.92 15.30 1.51
CA PHE A 432 16.37 13.93 1.25
C PHE A 432 15.84 12.94 2.28
N ILE A 433 15.89 13.30 3.58
CA ILE A 433 15.37 12.47 4.67
C ILE A 433 13.84 12.34 4.57
N ALA A 434 13.14 13.39 4.15
CA ALA A 434 11.70 13.34 3.91
C ALA A 434 11.36 12.41 2.74
N LEU A 435 12.01 12.59 1.58
CA LEU A 435 11.87 11.75 0.40
C LEU A 435 12.11 10.27 0.73
N PHE A 436 13.15 9.99 1.54
CA PHE A 436 13.44 8.63 1.98
C PHE A 436 12.26 7.97 2.70
N LYS A 437 11.52 8.71 3.52
CA LYS A 437 10.30 8.21 4.19
C LYS A 437 9.12 8.14 3.22
N ASP A 438 9.00 9.09 2.32
CA ASP A 438 7.91 9.19 1.35
C ASP A 438 7.99 8.13 0.24
N THR A 439 9.13 7.40 0.12
CA THR A 439 9.18 6.19 -0.70
C THR A 439 8.13 5.16 -0.29
N SER A 440 7.68 5.17 0.98
CA SER A 440 6.61 4.31 1.48
C SER A 440 5.27 4.50 0.74
N VAL A 441 5.02 5.70 0.20
CA VAL A 441 3.82 6.00 -0.61
C VAL A 441 3.84 5.25 -1.95
N CYS A 442 5.03 4.85 -2.44
CA CYS A 442 5.16 4.08 -3.68
C CYS A 442 4.58 2.65 -3.54
N SER A 443 4.31 2.19 -2.31
CA SER A 443 3.56 0.96 -2.06
C SER A 443 2.20 0.94 -2.76
N ALA A 444 1.55 2.09 -2.87
CA ALA A 444 0.23 2.25 -3.49
C ALA A 444 0.23 2.06 -5.02
N ILE A 445 1.40 2.12 -5.67
CA ILE A 445 1.58 1.79 -7.08
C ILE A 445 2.38 0.50 -7.29
N THR A 446 2.16 -0.47 -6.40
CA THR A 446 2.66 -1.85 -6.45
C THR A 446 4.17 -2.04 -6.24
N VAL A 447 4.93 -1.00 -5.89
CA VAL A 447 6.36 -1.14 -5.60
C VAL A 447 6.56 -1.82 -4.25
N ILE A 448 7.26 -2.97 -4.25
CA ILE A 448 7.54 -3.73 -3.02
C ILE A 448 8.77 -3.13 -2.30
N GLU A 449 8.58 -1.96 -1.72
CA GLU A 449 9.52 -1.33 -0.80
C GLU A 449 9.31 -1.87 0.65
N LEU A 450 10.00 -1.30 1.63
CA LEU A 450 10.01 -1.83 3.00
C LEU A 450 8.64 -1.84 3.67
N THR A 451 7.80 -0.80 3.49
CA THR A 451 6.44 -0.74 4.06
C THR A 451 5.49 -1.73 3.41
N LYS A 452 5.53 -1.86 2.07
CA LYS A 452 4.75 -2.87 1.36
C LYS A 452 5.14 -4.29 1.78
N ARG A 453 6.44 -4.54 1.95
CA ARG A 453 6.92 -5.84 2.44
C ARG A 453 6.43 -6.13 3.84
N TYR A 454 6.45 -5.14 4.73
CA TYR A 454 5.86 -5.27 6.05
C TYR A 454 4.38 -5.67 5.98
N SER A 455 3.56 -4.94 5.19
CA SER A 455 2.13 -5.25 5.04
C SER A 455 1.91 -6.69 4.59
N VAL A 456 2.61 -7.13 3.53
CA VAL A 456 2.52 -8.50 3.02
C VAL A 456 2.90 -9.54 4.07
N LEU A 457 4.02 -9.35 4.77
CA LEU A 457 4.49 -10.29 5.78
C LEU A 457 3.59 -10.31 7.02
N ALA A 458 3.08 -9.15 7.44
CA ALA A 458 2.15 -9.04 8.56
C ALA A 458 0.85 -9.82 8.31
N LEU A 459 0.33 -9.73 7.07
CA LEU A 459 -0.86 -10.47 6.64
C LEU A 459 -0.62 -11.99 6.57
N THR A 460 0.50 -12.38 5.94
CA THR A 460 0.78 -13.81 5.70
C THR A 460 1.21 -14.54 6.97
N THR A 461 1.79 -13.84 7.95
CA THR A 461 2.29 -14.46 9.20
C THR A 461 1.43 -14.16 10.42
N GLY A 462 0.51 -13.17 10.35
CA GLY A 462 -0.27 -12.68 11.49
C GLY A 462 0.56 -11.96 12.59
N ARG A 463 1.86 -11.77 12.36
CA ARG A 463 2.84 -11.24 13.36
C ARG A 463 3.03 -9.74 13.15
N ILE A 464 1.97 -8.99 13.37
CA ILE A 464 1.87 -7.57 13.02
C ILE A 464 2.84 -6.71 13.85
N VAL A 465 2.84 -6.88 15.17
CA VAL A 465 3.60 -6.02 16.09
C VAL A 465 5.10 -6.24 15.92
N GLU A 466 5.53 -7.50 15.87
CA GLU A 466 6.94 -7.87 15.72
C GLU A 466 7.51 -7.37 14.39
N LEU A 467 6.77 -7.52 13.30
CA LEU A 467 7.17 -7.06 11.98
C LEU A 467 7.12 -5.53 11.85
N ALA A 468 6.15 -4.86 12.51
CA ALA A 468 6.10 -3.40 12.57
C ALA A 468 7.32 -2.84 13.28
N LEU A 469 7.69 -3.43 14.44
CA LEU A 469 8.88 -3.03 15.18
C LEU A 469 10.17 -3.28 14.38
N ALA A 470 10.28 -4.43 13.73
CA ALA A 470 11.43 -4.74 12.88
C ALA A 470 11.54 -3.75 11.70
N THR A 471 10.43 -3.42 11.05
CA THR A 471 10.36 -2.45 9.98
C THR A 471 10.73 -1.04 10.44
N ALA A 472 10.18 -0.59 11.58
CA ALA A 472 10.51 0.70 12.17
C ALA A 472 11.99 0.81 12.55
N LEU A 473 12.57 -0.27 13.11
CA LEU A 473 14.00 -0.33 13.42
C LEU A 473 14.86 -0.26 12.16
N LEU A 474 14.46 -0.92 11.06
CA LEU A 474 15.15 -0.83 9.78
C LEU A 474 15.08 0.59 9.20
N TYR A 475 13.91 1.24 9.20
CA TYR A 475 13.81 2.65 8.80
C TYR A 475 14.70 3.54 9.64
N LEU A 476 14.71 3.36 10.95
CA LEU A 476 15.57 4.10 11.86
C LEU A 476 17.06 3.84 11.59
N ALA A 477 17.44 2.56 11.42
CA ALA A 477 18.83 2.16 11.14
C ALA A 477 19.34 2.75 9.81
N MET A 478 18.47 2.94 8.83
CA MET A 478 18.82 3.57 7.56
C MET A 478 18.82 5.11 7.64
N SER A 479 17.81 5.72 8.29
CA SER A 479 17.67 7.17 8.36
C SER A 479 18.64 7.83 9.35
N TRP A 480 19.01 7.16 10.44
CA TRP A 480 19.92 7.70 11.44
C TRP A 480 21.33 8.03 10.89
N PRO A 481 22.02 7.12 10.18
CA PRO A 481 23.30 7.44 9.53
C PRO A 481 23.19 8.60 8.55
N LEU A 482 22.10 8.65 7.76
CA LEU A 482 21.83 9.76 6.85
C LEU A 482 21.71 11.10 7.59
N ALA A 483 20.98 11.13 8.71
CA ALA A 483 20.85 12.32 9.53
C ALA A 483 22.17 12.73 10.21
N ILE A 484 23.04 11.78 10.56
CA ILE A 484 24.39 12.09 11.08
C ILE A 484 25.25 12.69 9.98
N LEU A 485 25.25 12.08 8.80
CA LEU A 485 25.99 12.54 7.63
C LEU A 485 25.54 13.97 7.22
N ALA A 486 24.24 14.21 7.23
CA ALA A 486 23.63 15.50 7.00
C ALA A 486 24.21 16.57 7.93
N ARG A 487 24.12 16.36 9.25
CA ARG A 487 24.65 17.27 10.27
C ARG A 487 26.17 17.44 10.17
N TRP A 488 26.90 16.43 9.72
CA TRP A 488 28.33 16.54 9.50
C TRP A 488 28.65 17.47 8.32
N PHE A 489 27.91 17.36 7.20
CA PHE A 489 28.04 18.26 6.06
C PHE A 489 27.69 19.70 6.43
N GLU A 490 26.58 19.90 7.15
CA GLU A 490 26.18 21.24 7.64
C GLU A 490 27.29 21.91 8.45
N ARG A 491 27.80 21.21 9.48
CA ARG A 491 28.91 21.74 10.33
C ARG A 491 30.18 22.04 9.54
N ARG A 492 30.44 21.28 8.47
CA ARG A 492 31.63 21.49 7.66
C ARG A 492 31.50 22.71 6.73
N LEU A 493 30.28 23.00 6.31
CA LEU A 493 29.96 24.15 5.47
C LEU A 493 29.80 25.45 6.28
N GLU A 494 29.41 25.36 7.55
CA GLU A 494 29.31 26.53 8.47
C GLU A 494 30.66 27.08 8.93
N ARG A 495 31.74 26.28 8.88
CA ARG A 495 33.08 26.79 9.24
C ARG A 495 33.53 27.87 8.29
N PRO A 496 33.84 29.10 8.77
CA PRO A 496 34.39 30.14 7.91
C PRO A 496 35.74 29.68 7.37
N ALA A 497 35.96 29.92 6.06
CA ALA A 497 37.25 29.71 5.43
C ALA A 497 38.29 30.66 6.07
N GLY A 498 39.00 30.17 7.09
CA GLY A 498 40.00 30.97 7.82
C GLY A 498 40.17 30.68 9.29
N ALA A 499 39.33 29.83 9.91
CA ALA A 499 39.59 29.31 11.25
C ALA A 499 40.53 28.10 11.16
N THR A 500 41.82 28.35 11.17
CA THR A 500 42.84 27.33 11.54
C THR A 500 42.60 26.88 12.96
N PRO A 501 42.87 25.58 13.29
CA PRO A 501 42.66 25.02 14.59
C PRO A 501 43.45 25.66 15.71
#